data_fc8c09aaa9df7cb540c5d550768be20d
#
_entry.id   fc8c09aaa9df7cb540c5d550768be20d
#
_cell.length_a   1.000
_cell.length_b   1.000
_cell.length_c   1.000
_cell.angle_alpha   90.00
_cell.angle_beta   90.00
_cell.angle_gamma   90.00
#
_symmetry.space_group_name_H-M   'P 1'
#
loop_
_entity.id
_entity.type
_entity.pdbx_description
1 polymer ?
#
loop_
_entity_poly.entity_id
_entity_poly.type
_entity_poly.pdbx_seq_one_letter_code
_entity_poly.pdbx_strand_id
1 'polypeptide(L)'
;MNNDLLLLSGNDIAFTEAQLTVHQPIIKEIAYIGEETFFMGCEFLNFSKDNLSEEDKVNLGNKTNFEILMSIMKSKNVIAQQNKNCALLVLMLLFPEYSLSLDMFMEQIVLKKDGKEYFINNKNYEAFKSILISVFCLDKNKDDISSYNPGNDAARKIAEKLKKGRVKVASLKGDSQKISILERYISILAVGENKDINSLMQYTVYQLFDEFQRFELKQDYDIYLKAKLAGAKDLGEVENWMKNIHP
;
A
#
# COMPACT_ATOMS: atom_id res chain seq x y z
N MET A 1 -15.62 11.15 5.70
CA MET A 1 -15.26 12.36 4.92
C MET A 1 -14.39 11.87 3.78
N ASN A 2 -14.73 12.16 2.52
CA ASN A 2 -13.90 11.71 1.39
C ASN A 2 -12.63 12.56 1.37
N ASN A 3 -11.49 11.98 1.71
CA ASN A 3 -10.19 12.66 1.81
C ASN A 3 -9.35 12.55 0.53
N ASP A 4 -9.94 12.04 -0.58
CA ASP A 4 -9.19 11.71 -1.80
C ASP A 4 -8.45 12.93 -2.37
N LEU A 5 -9.07 14.11 -2.36
CA LEU A 5 -8.41 15.32 -2.82
C LEU A 5 -7.23 15.71 -1.92
N LEU A 6 -7.35 15.49 -0.60
CA LEU A 6 -6.27 15.76 0.35
C LEU A 6 -5.12 14.75 0.16
N LEU A 7 -5.44 13.48 -0.04
CA LEU A 7 -4.45 12.44 -0.38
C LEU A 7 -3.75 12.76 -1.70
N LEU A 8 -4.52 13.14 -2.73
CA LEU A 8 -3.97 13.50 -4.03
C LEU A 8 -3.11 14.78 -3.99
N SER A 9 -3.39 15.71 -3.07
CA SER A 9 -2.56 16.92 -2.89
C SER A 9 -1.19 16.64 -2.28
N GLY A 10 -1.00 15.48 -1.64
CA GLY A 10 0.22 15.14 -0.89
C GLY A 10 0.39 15.90 0.42
N ASN A 11 -0.63 16.66 0.86
CA ASN A 11 -0.60 17.36 2.13
C ASN A 11 -0.76 16.41 3.32
N ASP A 12 -0.23 16.79 4.45
CA ASP A 12 -0.34 16.02 5.69
C ASP A 12 -1.80 15.82 6.13
N ILE A 13 -2.08 14.67 6.74
CA ILE A 13 -3.41 14.26 7.18
C ILE A 13 -3.58 14.52 8.68
N ALA A 14 -4.67 15.19 9.05
CA ALA A 14 -5.00 15.37 10.46
C ALA A 14 -5.46 14.05 11.11
N PHE A 15 -4.79 13.65 12.18
CA PHE A 15 -5.16 12.52 13.05
C PHE A 15 -5.74 13.09 14.35
N THR A 16 -7.02 13.43 14.30
CA THR A 16 -7.72 14.19 15.35
C THR A 16 -7.80 13.45 16.68
N GLU A 17 -7.96 12.12 16.64
CA GLU A 17 -8.07 11.27 17.84
C GLU A 17 -6.80 11.25 18.68
N ALA A 18 -5.67 11.57 18.11
CA ALA A 18 -4.39 11.68 18.79
C ALA A 18 -3.85 13.11 18.83
N GLN A 19 -4.54 14.09 18.23
CA GLN A 19 -4.07 15.46 18.05
C GLN A 19 -2.72 15.54 17.32
N LEU A 20 -2.52 14.64 16.36
CA LEU A 20 -1.32 14.49 15.54
C LEU A 20 -1.61 14.89 14.09
N THR A 21 -0.55 15.11 13.35
CA THR A 21 -0.56 15.23 11.90
C THR A 21 0.30 14.12 11.31
N VAL A 22 -0.25 13.38 10.37
CA VAL A 22 0.42 12.27 9.68
C VAL A 22 0.98 12.79 8.36
N HIS A 23 2.28 12.74 8.21
CA HIS A 23 2.96 13.07 6.97
C HIS A 23 2.67 12.03 5.89
N GLN A 24 2.54 12.46 4.63
CA GLN A 24 2.49 11.57 3.47
C GLN A 24 3.90 11.44 2.87
N PRO A 25 4.65 10.36 3.16
CA PRO A 25 6.01 10.21 2.66
C PRO A 25 6.06 10.17 1.13
N ILE A 26 7.04 10.85 0.54
CA ILE A 26 7.30 10.76 -0.89
C ILE A 26 8.14 9.51 -1.22
N ILE A 27 8.08 9.07 -2.46
CA ILE A 27 8.81 7.86 -2.91
C ILE A 27 10.30 7.96 -2.63
N LYS A 28 10.87 9.16 -2.75
CA LYS A 28 12.28 9.41 -2.45
C LYS A 28 12.65 9.10 -0.99
N GLU A 29 11.77 9.43 -0.05
CA GLU A 29 11.96 9.13 1.39
C GLU A 29 11.85 7.63 1.65
N ILE A 30 10.89 6.96 1.01
CA ILE A 30 10.75 5.50 1.08
C ILE A 30 11.98 4.80 0.53
N ALA A 31 12.57 5.30 -0.54
CA ALA A 31 13.79 4.73 -1.12
C ALA A 31 14.97 4.71 -0.14
N TYR A 32 15.06 5.66 0.82
CA TYR A 32 16.13 5.66 1.83
C TYR A 32 16.03 4.51 2.83
N ILE A 33 14.82 4.07 3.18
CA ILE A 33 14.63 2.94 4.10
C ILE A 33 14.53 1.60 3.35
N GLY A 34 14.32 1.65 2.04
CA GLY A 34 14.12 0.51 1.15
C GLY A 34 12.66 0.05 1.09
N GLU A 35 12.21 -0.25 -0.13
CA GLU A 35 10.80 -0.63 -0.41
C GLU A 35 10.35 -1.86 0.39
N GLU A 36 11.19 -2.90 0.50
CA GLU A 36 10.86 -4.10 1.27
C GLU A 36 10.64 -3.78 2.75
N THR A 37 11.52 -3.00 3.35
CA THR A 37 11.41 -2.54 4.75
C THR A 37 10.14 -1.72 4.94
N PHE A 38 9.84 -0.84 3.99
CA PHE A 38 8.64 -0.01 4.01
C PHE A 38 7.37 -0.87 4.00
N PHE A 39 7.20 -1.77 3.03
CA PHE A 39 6.00 -2.59 2.96
C PHE A 39 5.86 -3.56 4.13
N MET A 40 6.95 -4.17 4.60
CA MET A 40 6.93 -4.99 5.82
C MET A 40 6.46 -4.20 7.04
N GLY A 41 6.92 -2.96 7.19
CA GLY A 41 6.49 -2.08 8.27
C GLY A 41 5.03 -1.67 8.15
N CYS A 42 4.56 -1.34 6.94
CA CYS A 42 3.16 -1.02 6.67
C CYS A 42 2.23 -2.22 6.95
N GLU A 43 2.60 -3.41 6.48
CA GLU A 43 1.83 -4.65 6.72
C GLU A 43 1.75 -4.96 8.21
N PHE A 44 2.84 -4.82 8.93
CA PHE A 44 2.87 -5.03 10.37
C PHE A 44 2.01 -4.01 11.12
N LEU A 45 2.08 -2.73 10.78
CA LEU A 45 1.23 -1.67 11.35
C LEU A 45 -0.23 -1.79 10.94
N ASN A 46 -0.54 -2.43 9.82
CA ASN A 46 -1.90 -2.71 9.36
C ASN A 46 -2.43 -4.07 9.85
N PHE A 47 -1.77 -4.67 10.82
CA PHE A 47 -2.17 -5.97 11.36
C PHE A 47 -3.66 -6.01 11.71
N SER A 48 -4.34 -7.09 11.28
CA SER A 48 -5.72 -7.38 11.67
C SER A 48 -5.85 -8.82 12.10
N LYS A 49 -6.50 -9.03 13.25
CA LYS A 49 -6.89 -10.33 13.76
C LYS A 49 -7.77 -11.10 12.77
N ASP A 50 -8.54 -10.37 11.94
CA ASP A 50 -9.45 -10.98 10.95
C ASP A 50 -8.70 -11.79 9.89
N ASN A 51 -7.43 -11.47 9.64
CA ASN A 51 -6.58 -12.17 8.68
C ASN A 51 -5.95 -13.47 9.24
N LEU A 52 -6.19 -13.80 10.50
CA LEU A 52 -5.65 -14.99 11.16
C LEU A 52 -6.54 -16.22 10.96
N SER A 53 -5.98 -17.41 11.19
CA SER A 53 -6.74 -18.64 11.25
C SER A 53 -7.76 -18.62 12.39
N GLU A 54 -8.85 -19.39 12.28
CA GLU A 54 -9.86 -19.47 13.34
C GLU A 54 -9.27 -20.01 14.66
N GLU A 55 -8.29 -20.90 14.59
CA GLU A 55 -7.59 -21.42 15.76
C GLU A 55 -6.79 -20.32 16.47
N ASP A 56 -6.07 -19.48 15.72
CA ASP A 56 -5.31 -18.36 16.27
C ASP A 56 -6.24 -17.28 16.86
N LYS A 57 -7.38 -17.00 16.21
CA LYS A 57 -8.40 -16.08 16.75
C LYS A 57 -8.92 -16.54 18.11
N VAL A 58 -9.19 -17.84 18.25
CA VAL A 58 -9.65 -18.43 19.53
C VAL A 58 -8.56 -18.28 20.59
N ASN A 59 -7.31 -18.57 20.27
CA ASN A 59 -6.18 -18.47 21.19
C ASN A 59 -5.92 -17.04 21.66
N LEU A 60 -6.16 -16.04 20.81
CA LEU A 60 -6.00 -14.62 21.16
C LEU A 60 -7.17 -14.06 21.96
N GLY A 61 -8.31 -14.75 22.00
CA GLY A 61 -9.49 -14.35 22.78
C GLY A 61 -9.98 -12.96 22.43
N ASN A 62 -10.24 -12.12 23.45
CA ASN A 62 -10.80 -10.78 23.30
C ASN A 62 -9.76 -9.68 23.07
N LYS A 63 -8.49 -10.02 22.83
CA LYS A 63 -7.46 -9.01 22.57
C LYS A 63 -7.77 -8.22 21.29
N THR A 64 -7.54 -6.91 21.37
CA THR A 64 -7.66 -6.00 20.24
C THR A 64 -6.46 -6.15 19.29
N ASN A 65 -6.57 -5.63 18.06
CA ASN A 65 -5.47 -5.61 17.11
C ASN A 65 -4.23 -4.92 17.68
N PHE A 66 -4.41 -3.81 18.41
CA PHE A 66 -3.31 -3.06 19.00
C PHE A 66 -2.62 -3.82 20.15
N GLU A 67 -3.38 -4.47 21.03
CA GLU A 67 -2.82 -5.30 22.11
C GLU A 67 -1.99 -6.47 21.57
N ILE A 68 -2.46 -7.08 20.47
CA ILE A 68 -1.71 -8.14 19.78
C ILE A 68 -0.43 -7.57 19.16
N LEU A 69 -0.52 -6.45 18.46
CA LEU A 69 0.63 -5.75 17.88
C LEU A 69 1.68 -5.45 18.94
N MET A 70 1.28 -4.85 20.07
CA MET A 70 2.18 -4.54 21.19
C MET A 70 2.78 -5.81 21.81
N SER A 71 2.02 -6.90 21.89
CA SER A 71 2.53 -8.19 22.37
C SER A 71 3.62 -8.75 21.45
N ILE A 72 3.46 -8.62 20.12
CA ILE A 72 4.47 -9.02 19.14
C ILE A 72 5.70 -8.11 19.25
N MET A 73 5.53 -6.80 19.41
CA MET A 73 6.65 -5.85 19.62
C MET A 73 7.46 -6.11 20.90
N LYS A 74 6.84 -6.70 21.93
CA LYS A 74 7.52 -7.14 23.16
C LYS A 74 8.31 -8.44 22.98
N SER A 75 7.98 -9.24 21.98
CA SER A 75 8.60 -10.54 21.75
C SER A 75 10.10 -10.40 21.45
N LYS A 76 10.90 -11.33 21.97
CA LYS A 76 12.33 -11.44 21.67
C LYS A 76 12.62 -12.29 20.41
N ASN A 77 11.60 -12.77 19.72
CA ASN A 77 11.74 -13.52 18.49
C ASN A 77 12.38 -12.65 17.41
N VAL A 78 13.32 -13.21 16.65
CA VAL A 78 14.09 -12.48 15.61
C VAL A 78 13.17 -11.85 14.57
N ILE A 79 12.18 -12.60 14.08
CA ILE A 79 11.22 -12.10 13.07
C ILE A 79 10.36 -10.97 13.65
N ALA A 80 9.89 -11.12 14.89
CA ALA A 80 9.12 -10.08 15.57
C ALA A 80 9.94 -8.79 15.75
N GLN A 81 11.23 -8.91 16.09
CA GLN A 81 12.11 -7.75 16.21
C GLN A 81 12.40 -7.10 14.84
N GLN A 82 12.54 -7.87 13.78
CA GLN A 82 12.68 -7.34 12.43
C GLN A 82 11.44 -6.54 12.01
N ASN A 83 10.25 -7.12 12.17
CA ASN A 83 8.98 -6.45 11.86
C ASN A 83 8.78 -5.17 12.69
N LYS A 84 9.12 -5.22 13.98
CA LYS A 84 9.12 -4.03 14.85
C LYS A 84 10.03 -2.93 14.31
N ASN A 85 11.27 -3.27 13.91
CA ASN A 85 12.20 -2.28 13.38
C ASN A 85 11.69 -1.66 12.07
N CYS A 86 11.12 -2.47 11.17
CA CYS A 86 10.48 -1.97 9.95
C CYS A 86 9.31 -1.02 10.28
N ALA A 87 8.46 -1.40 11.24
CA ALA A 87 7.35 -0.55 11.68
C ALA A 87 7.82 0.78 12.29
N LEU A 88 8.89 0.77 13.08
CA LEU A 88 9.48 2.00 13.65
C LEU A 88 9.99 2.92 12.54
N LEU A 89 10.64 2.39 11.50
CA LEU A 89 11.10 3.19 10.36
C LEU A 89 9.92 3.82 9.60
N VAL A 90 8.83 3.08 9.40
CA VAL A 90 7.60 3.63 8.79
C VAL A 90 6.99 4.72 9.67
N LEU A 91 6.92 4.51 11.00
CA LEU A 91 6.43 5.53 11.92
C LEU A 91 7.31 6.80 11.90
N MET A 92 8.62 6.67 11.75
CA MET A 92 9.53 7.82 11.59
C MET A 92 9.28 8.58 10.29
N LEU A 93 8.91 7.91 9.21
CA LEU A 93 8.48 8.58 7.97
C LEU A 93 7.14 9.31 8.12
N LEU A 94 6.19 8.72 8.83
CA LEU A 94 4.87 9.31 9.08
C LEU A 94 4.91 10.49 10.05
N PHE A 95 5.89 10.52 10.95
CA PHE A 95 6.04 11.53 12.00
C PHE A 95 7.46 12.09 12.06
N PRO A 96 7.97 12.71 10.97
CA PRO A 96 9.39 13.09 10.84
C PRO A 96 9.82 14.15 11.86
N GLU A 97 8.89 14.94 12.40
CA GLU A 97 9.18 16.00 13.38
C GLU A 97 9.07 15.55 14.84
N TYR A 98 8.78 14.26 15.06
CA TYR A 98 8.57 13.74 16.41
C TYR A 98 9.69 12.77 16.81
N SER A 99 10.11 12.82 18.06
CA SER A 99 10.87 11.73 18.65
C SER A 99 9.93 10.60 19.05
N LEU A 100 10.26 9.37 18.62
CA LEU A 100 9.43 8.19 18.77
C LEU A 100 9.99 7.26 19.83
N SER A 101 9.15 6.78 20.73
CA SER A 101 9.48 5.74 21.70
C SER A 101 8.31 4.81 21.95
N LEU A 102 8.58 3.61 22.45
CA LEU A 102 7.57 2.63 22.82
C LEU A 102 7.48 2.51 24.33
N ASP A 103 6.33 2.81 24.90
CA ASP A 103 6.04 2.50 26.28
C ASP A 103 5.39 1.11 26.37
N MET A 104 6.22 0.11 26.70
CA MET A 104 5.79 -1.28 26.78
C MET A 104 4.94 -1.58 28.01
N PHE A 105 4.98 -0.73 29.02
CA PHE A 105 4.18 -0.90 30.24
C PHE A 105 2.76 -0.38 30.04
N MET A 106 2.63 0.83 29.51
CA MET A 106 1.33 1.44 29.20
C MET A 106 0.74 0.97 27.87
N GLU A 107 1.47 0.14 27.13
CA GLU A 107 1.10 -0.35 25.79
C GLU A 107 0.71 0.79 24.86
N GLN A 108 1.66 1.69 24.60
CA GLN A 108 1.45 2.84 23.72
C GLN A 108 2.70 3.21 22.92
N ILE A 109 2.48 3.80 21.75
CA ILE A 109 3.51 4.46 20.97
C ILE A 109 3.51 5.92 21.38
N VAL A 110 4.65 6.41 21.85
CA VAL A 110 4.81 7.79 22.37
C VAL A 110 5.53 8.62 21.32
N LEU A 111 4.93 9.73 20.95
CA LEU A 111 5.44 10.71 20.02
C LEU A 111 5.65 12.03 20.78
N LYS A 112 6.87 12.59 20.76
CA LYS A 112 7.21 13.82 21.49
C LYS A 112 7.66 14.89 20.52
N LYS A 113 7.06 16.08 20.64
CA LYS A 113 7.42 17.28 19.90
C LYS A 113 7.25 18.49 20.81
N ASP A 114 8.22 19.39 20.87
CA ASP A 114 8.20 20.65 21.61
C ASP A 114 7.79 20.49 23.09
N GLY A 115 8.29 19.42 23.75
CA GLY A 115 7.99 19.12 25.15
C GLY A 115 6.60 18.56 25.43
N LYS A 116 5.78 18.35 24.38
CA LYS A 116 4.47 17.70 24.47
C LYS A 116 4.56 16.22 24.06
N GLU A 117 3.74 15.41 24.70
CA GLU A 117 3.63 13.99 24.40
C GLU A 117 2.26 13.70 23.76
N TYR A 118 2.29 12.85 22.72
CA TYR A 118 1.14 12.37 22.00
C TYR A 118 1.19 10.85 21.96
N PHE A 119 0.04 10.19 21.89
CA PHE A 119 -0.03 8.76 22.08
C PHE A 119 -0.86 8.10 20.99
N ILE A 120 -0.31 7.03 20.39
CA ILE A 120 -1.10 6.03 19.66
C ILE A 120 -1.26 4.84 20.60
N ASN A 121 -2.50 4.50 20.90
CA ASN A 121 -2.87 3.45 21.83
C ASN A 121 -4.14 2.73 21.36
N ASN A 122 -4.63 1.79 22.17
CA ASN A 122 -5.79 0.99 21.84
C ASN A 122 -7.06 1.78 21.46
N LYS A 123 -7.22 3.02 21.95
CA LYS A 123 -8.43 3.84 21.69
C LYS A 123 -8.44 4.48 20.32
N ASN A 124 -7.26 4.79 19.77
CA ASN A 124 -7.14 5.53 18.51
C ASN A 124 -6.40 4.75 17.41
N TYR A 125 -5.95 3.53 17.69
CA TYR A 125 -5.18 2.74 16.74
C TYR A 125 -5.96 2.39 15.45
N GLU A 126 -7.25 2.06 15.55
CA GLU A 126 -8.04 1.73 14.36
C GLU A 126 -8.24 2.97 13.45
N ALA A 127 -8.34 4.17 14.04
CA ALA A 127 -8.36 5.41 13.27
C ALA A 127 -7.00 5.67 12.59
N PHE A 128 -5.89 5.45 13.31
CA PHE A 128 -4.54 5.50 12.72
C PHE A 128 -4.38 4.52 11.57
N LYS A 129 -4.81 3.28 11.76
CA LYS A 129 -4.77 2.23 10.74
C LYS A 129 -5.57 2.61 9.49
N SER A 130 -6.75 3.23 9.66
CA SER A 130 -7.54 3.72 8.53
C SER A 130 -6.80 4.79 7.72
N ILE A 131 -6.09 5.70 8.39
CA ILE A 131 -5.24 6.71 7.72
C ILE A 131 -4.11 6.01 6.97
N LEU A 132 -3.43 5.06 7.59
CA LEU A 132 -2.32 4.31 7.00
C LEU A 132 -2.75 3.54 5.73
N ILE A 133 -3.92 2.89 5.78
CA ILE A 133 -4.52 2.21 4.63
C ILE A 133 -4.75 3.20 3.49
N SER A 134 -5.32 4.36 3.79
CA SER A 134 -5.63 5.39 2.77
C SER A 134 -4.36 5.99 2.16
N VAL A 135 -3.39 6.38 2.99
CA VAL A 135 -2.13 7.01 2.55
C VAL A 135 -1.29 6.07 1.67
N PHE A 136 -1.27 4.79 1.99
CA PHE A 136 -0.42 3.80 1.31
C PHE A 136 -1.18 2.85 0.39
N CYS A 137 -2.48 3.07 0.17
CA CYS A 137 -3.33 2.25 -0.70
C CYS A 137 -3.26 0.75 -0.37
N LEU A 138 -3.21 0.38 0.92
CA LEU A 138 -2.95 -1.01 1.33
C LEU A 138 -4.07 -1.98 0.97
N ASP A 139 -5.31 -1.52 0.81
CA ASP A 139 -6.44 -2.36 0.39
C ASP A 139 -6.41 -2.69 -1.10
N LYS A 140 -5.81 -1.83 -1.92
CA LYS A 140 -5.78 -1.97 -3.39
C LYS A 140 -4.82 -3.06 -3.86
N ASN A 141 -3.83 -3.44 -3.06
CA ASN A 141 -2.81 -4.43 -3.43
C ASN A 141 -3.30 -5.89 -3.46
N LYS A 142 -4.52 -6.19 -2.99
CA LYS A 142 -5.03 -7.56 -2.94
C LYS A 142 -5.60 -8.06 -4.26
N ASP A 143 -6.05 -7.18 -5.16
CA ASP A 143 -6.80 -7.55 -6.35
C ASP A 143 -6.15 -7.19 -7.69
N ASP A 144 -5.19 -6.28 -7.74
CA ASP A 144 -4.74 -5.63 -8.98
C ASP A 144 -3.82 -6.46 -9.91
N ILE A 145 -3.25 -7.56 -9.44
CA ILE A 145 -2.45 -8.44 -10.33
C ILE A 145 -3.32 -9.52 -10.99
N SER A 146 -4.60 -9.64 -10.62
CA SER A 146 -5.47 -10.73 -11.05
C SER A 146 -6.71 -10.32 -11.86
N SER A 147 -7.04 -9.05 -12.00
CA SER A 147 -8.33 -8.61 -12.54
C SER A 147 -8.36 -8.31 -14.05
N TYR A 148 -7.43 -8.86 -14.83
CA TYR A 148 -7.68 -8.95 -16.27
C TYR A 148 -8.85 -9.93 -16.49
N ASN A 149 -10.05 -9.39 -16.66
CA ASN A 149 -11.25 -10.16 -16.96
C ASN A 149 -11.45 -10.17 -18.48
N PRO A 150 -10.94 -11.19 -19.17
CA PRO A 150 -11.03 -11.26 -20.63
C PRO A 150 -12.47 -11.42 -21.07
N GLY A 151 -12.94 -10.59 -21.97
CA GLY A 151 -14.33 -10.48 -22.44
C GLY A 151 -14.87 -11.70 -23.19
N ASN A 152 -14.07 -12.77 -23.39
CA ASN A 152 -14.55 -14.02 -23.98
C ASN A 152 -13.77 -15.24 -23.46
N ASP A 153 -14.35 -16.45 -23.61
CA ASP A 153 -13.79 -17.71 -23.10
C ASP A 153 -12.42 -18.06 -23.72
N ALA A 154 -12.16 -17.67 -24.95
CA ALA A 154 -10.88 -17.91 -25.62
C ALA A 154 -9.77 -17.03 -25.00
N ALA A 155 -10.05 -15.75 -24.79
CA ALA A 155 -9.15 -14.83 -24.15
C ALA A 155 -8.93 -15.21 -22.66
N ARG A 156 -9.97 -15.70 -21.97
CA ARG A 156 -9.84 -16.21 -20.58
C ARG A 156 -8.91 -17.41 -20.51
N LYS A 157 -9.03 -18.39 -21.43
CA LYS A 157 -8.12 -19.54 -21.52
C LYS A 157 -6.67 -19.14 -21.81
N ILE A 158 -6.47 -18.12 -22.64
CA ILE A 158 -5.14 -17.57 -22.94
C ILE A 158 -4.57 -16.86 -21.71
N ALA A 159 -5.37 -16.02 -21.04
CA ALA A 159 -4.98 -15.33 -19.81
C ALA A 159 -4.62 -16.32 -18.68
N GLU A 160 -5.41 -17.40 -18.50
CA GLU A 160 -5.11 -18.47 -17.54
C GLU A 160 -3.81 -19.21 -17.89
N LYS A 161 -3.57 -19.50 -19.18
CA LYS A 161 -2.31 -20.12 -19.62
C LYS A 161 -1.12 -19.20 -19.39
N LEU A 162 -1.26 -17.90 -19.67
CA LEU A 162 -0.22 -16.89 -19.40
C LEU A 162 0.04 -16.75 -17.89
N LYS A 163 -1.02 -16.74 -17.08
CA LYS A 163 -0.91 -16.69 -15.61
C LYS A 163 -0.18 -17.95 -15.08
N LYS A 164 -0.58 -19.13 -15.52
CA LYS A 164 0.09 -20.40 -15.18
C LYS A 164 1.54 -20.43 -15.68
N GLY A 165 1.80 -19.91 -16.88
CA GLY A 165 3.14 -19.76 -17.43
C GLY A 165 4.03 -18.83 -16.59
N ARG A 166 3.50 -17.66 -16.17
CA ARG A 166 4.21 -16.70 -15.31
C ARG A 166 4.53 -17.29 -13.95
N VAL A 167 3.57 -17.96 -13.30
CA VAL A 167 3.77 -18.66 -12.03
C VAL A 167 4.84 -19.77 -12.18
N LYS A 168 4.82 -20.54 -13.27
CA LYS A 168 5.80 -21.58 -13.54
C LYS A 168 7.19 -21.02 -13.84
N VAL A 169 7.28 -19.91 -14.56
CA VAL A 169 8.55 -19.19 -14.81
C VAL A 169 9.08 -18.57 -13.53
N ALA A 170 8.22 -18.01 -12.69
CA ALA A 170 8.59 -17.49 -11.37
C ALA A 170 9.10 -18.60 -10.44
N SER A 171 8.50 -19.81 -10.46
CA SER A 171 8.95 -20.95 -9.67
C SER A 171 10.23 -21.61 -10.21
N LEU A 172 10.54 -21.44 -11.50
CA LEU A 172 11.77 -21.96 -12.13
C LEU A 172 12.97 -21.00 -11.99
N LYS A 173 12.71 -19.72 -11.77
CA LYS A 173 13.73 -18.74 -11.38
C LYS A 173 13.87 -18.83 -9.86
N GLY A 174 14.68 -19.75 -9.38
CA GLY A 174 15.09 -19.81 -7.98
C GLY A 174 15.58 -18.43 -7.54
N ASP A 175 15.17 -17.96 -6.34
CA ASP A 175 15.34 -16.60 -5.84
C ASP A 175 14.84 -15.55 -6.85
N SER A 176 13.52 -15.48 -6.98
CA SER A 176 12.91 -14.36 -7.66
C SER A 176 13.30 -13.08 -6.92
N GLN A 177 14.15 -12.27 -7.54
CA GLN A 177 14.28 -10.86 -7.16
C GLN A 177 12.85 -10.36 -7.00
N LYS A 178 12.46 -10.05 -5.76
CA LYS A 178 11.17 -9.41 -5.49
C LYS A 178 11.14 -8.17 -6.37
N ILE A 179 10.26 -8.17 -7.37
CA ILE A 179 10.17 -7.05 -8.32
C ILE A 179 9.63 -5.88 -7.51
N SER A 180 10.41 -4.82 -7.42
CA SER A 180 9.99 -3.56 -6.80
C SER A 180 8.73 -3.05 -7.52
N ILE A 181 7.65 -2.85 -6.79
CA ILE A 181 6.39 -2.33 -7.33
C ILE A 181 6.53 -0.84 -7.63
N LEU A 182 7.14 -0.08 -6.72
CA LEU A 182 7.33 1.36 -6.87
C LEU A 182 8.27 1.66 -8.03
N GLU A 183 9.40 0.96 -8.14
CA GLU A 183 10.33 1.10 -9.26
C GLU A 183 9.64 0.81 -10.60
N ARG A 184 8.83 -0.25 -10.65
CA ARG A 184 8.11 -0.62 -11.86
C ARG A 184 7.11 0.46 -12.29
N TYR A 185 6.33 1.01 -11.34
CA TYR A 185 5.34 2.05 -11.65
C TYR A 185 6.01 3.33 -12.11
N ILE A 186 7.09 3.75 -11.42
CA ILE A 186 7.90 4.90 -11.84
C ILE A 186 8.43 4.70 -13.26
N SER A 187 9.01 3.53 -13.56
CA SER A 187 9.57 3.24 -14.88
C SER A 187 8.51 3.26 -15.98
N ILE A 188 7.33 2.69 -15.73
CA ILE A 188 6.22 2.66 -16.69
C ILE A 188 5.70 4.07 -16.96
N LEU A 189 5.48 4.87 -15.91
CA LEU A 189 4.99 6.25 -16.03
C LEU A 189 6.02 7.16 -16.70
N ALA A 190 7.30 7.00 -16.36
CA ALA A 190 8.37 7.77 -17.01
C ALA A 190 8.40 7.55 -18.52
N VAL A 191 8.29 6.30 -18.99
CA VAL A 191 8.29 5.97 -20.41
C VAL A 191 6.93 6.24 -21.06
N GLY A 192 5.84 5.85 -20.39
CA GLY A 192 4.49 5.89 -20.98
C GLY A 192 3.92 7.30 -21.08
N GLU A 193 4.26 8.19 -20.15
CA GLU A 193 3.79 9.58 -20.13
C GLU A 193 4.91 10.61 -20.36
N ASN A 194 6.12 10.13 -20.67
CA ASN A 194 7.29 11.00 -20.87
C ASN A 194 7.59 11.92 -19.68
N LYS A 195 7.42 11.39 -18.44
CA LYS A 195 7.68 12.12 -17.21
C LYS A 195 9.12 11.95 -16.74
N ASP A 196 9.64 12.99 -16.13
CA ASP A 196 10.95 12.95 -15.48
C ASP A 196 10.90 12.07 -14.21
N ILE A 197 11.84 11.15 -14.06
CA ILE A 197 11.94 10.23 -12.92
C ILE A 197 12.07 11.01 -11.60
N ASN A 198 12.84 12.12 -11.58
CA ASN A 198 13.00 12.92 -10.37
C ASN A 198 11.68 13.54 -9.92
N SER A 199 10.82 13.92 -10.86
CA SER A 199 9.47 14.41 -10.57
C SER A 199 8.59 13.31 -9.96
N LEU A 200 8.63 12.09 -10.52
CA LEU A 200 7.91 10.93 -9.98
C LEU A 200 8.41 10.53 -8.59
N MET A 201 9.69 10.71 -8.29
CA MET A 201 10.25 10.47 -6.96
C MET A 201 9.74 11.43 -5.88
N GLN A 202 9.13 12.56 -6.27
CA GLN A 202 8.49 13.51 -5.35
C GLN A 202 7.01 13.18 -5.10
N TYR A 203 6.45 12.17 -5.77
CA TYR A 203 5.09 11.74 -5.54
C TYR A 203 4.99 10.99 -4.21
N THR A 204 3.82 11.11 -3.55
CA THR A 204 3.44 10.18 -2.49
C THR A 204 3.06 8.83 -3.07
N VAL A 205 2.94 7.80 -2.22
CA VAL A 205 2.46 6.47 -2.66
C VAL A 205 1.08 6.59 -3.30
N TYR A 206 0.17 7.34 -2.66
CA TYR A 206 -1.18 7.55 -3.18
C TYR A 206 -1.16 8.18 -4.59
N GLN A 207 -0.39 9.25 -4.79
CA GLN A 207 -0.27 9.91 -6.08
C GLN A 207 0.28 8.99 -7.16
N LEU A 208 1.31 8.20 -6.82
CA LEU A 208 1.91 7.25 -7.77
C LEU A 208 0.93 6.17 -8.19
N PHE A 209 0.16 5.63 -7.25
CA PHE A 209 -0.83 4.58 -7.51
C PHE A 209 -2.04 5.11 -8.29
N ASP A 210 -2.55 6.30 -7.91
CA ASP A 210 -3.65 6.95 -8.64
C ASP A 210 -3.28 7.19 -10.11
N GLU A 211 -2.12 7.77 -10.35
CA GLU A 211 -1.66 8.07 -11.70
C GLU A 211 -1.39 6.79 -12.51
N PHE A 212 -0.78 5.77 -11.91
CA PHE A 212 -0.54 4.49 -12.57
C PHE A 212 -1.87 3.82 -12.97
N GLN A 213 -2.85 3.78 -12.07
CA GLN A 213 -4.17 3.22 -12.35
C GLN A 213 -4.89 4.01 -13.45
N ARG A 214 -4.77 5.34 -13.45
CA ARG A 214 -5.32 6.20 -14.48
C ARG A 214 -4.66 5.96 -15.83
N PHE A 215 -3.35 5.78 -15.83
CA PHE A 215 -2.58 5.44 -17.03
C PHE A 215 -3.00 4.10 -17.61
N GLU A 216 -3.17 3.05 -16.80
CA GLU A 216 -3.64 1.73 -17.27
C GLU A 216 -5.02 1.83 -17.94
N LEU A 217 -5.99 2.47 -17.28
CA LEU A 217 -7.33 2.67 -17.84
C LEU A 217 -7.31 3.42 -19.18
N LYS A 218 -6.46 4.44 -19.27
CA LYS A 218 -6.30 5.20 -20.53
C LYS A 218 -5.69 4.35 -21.64
N GLN A 219 -4.65 3.55 -21.34
CA GLN A 219 -4.03 2.67 -22.32
C GLN A 219 -5.02 1.61 -22.85
N ASP A 220 -5.79 0.99 -21.98
CA ASP A 220 -6.80 0.01 -22.35
C ASP A 220 -7.88 0.64 -23.24
N TYR A 221 -8.32 1.84 -22.92
CA TYR A 221 -9.27 2.59 -23.72
C TYR A 221 -8.72 2.95 -25.10
N ASP A 222 -7.47 3.39 -25.20
CA ASP A 222 -6.80 3.74 -26.45
C ASP A 222 -6.60 2.50 -27.35
N ILE A 223 -6.23 1.36 -26.75
CA ILE A 223 -6.11 0.07 -27.46
C ILE A 223 -7.48 -0.35 -28.00
N TYR A 224 -8.54 -0.26 -27.19
CA TYR A 224 -9.90 -0.58 -27.59
C TYR A 224 -10.35 0.29 -28.79
N LEU A 225 -10.13 1.61 -28.73
CA LEU A 225 -10.48 2.51 -29.81
C LEU A 225 -9.73 2.18 -31.11
N LYS A 226 -8.41 1.93 -31.00
CA LYS A 226 -7.59 1.53 -32.17
C LYS A 226 -8.09 0.23 -32.77
N ALA A 227 -8.39 -0.77 -31.97
CA ALA A 227 -8.94 -2.04 -32.43
C ALA A 227 -10.31 -1.86 -33.15
N LYS A 228 -11.19 -1.04 -32.57
CA LYS A 228 -12.50 -0.72 -33.13
C LYS A 228 -12.38 -0.01 -34.50
N LEU A 229 -11.47 0.97 -34.57
CA LEU A 229 -11.19 1.69 -35.84
C LEU A 229 -10.58 0.77 -36.90
N ALA A 230 -9.80 -0.22 -36.51
CA ALA A 230 -9.26 -1.26 -37.40
C ALA A 230 -10.29 -2.31 -37.84
N GLY A 231 -11.55 -2.18 -37.40
CA GLY A 231 -12.64 -3.07 -37.80
C GLY A 231 -12.74 -4.36 -36.98
N ALA A 232 -12.11 -4.44 -35.83
CA ALA A 232 -12.27 -5.58 -34.93
C ALA A 232 -13.74 -5.70 -34.46
N LYS A 233 -14.27 -6.92 -34.56
CA LYS A 233 -15.63 -7.29 -34.13
C LYS A 233 -15.54 -8.02 -32.80
N ASP A 234 -16.62 -7.98 -32.03
CA ASP A 234 -16.72 -8.67 -30.74
C ASP A 234 -15.69 -8.20 -29.68
N LEU A 235 -15.41 -6.89 -29.70
CA LEU A 235 -14.66 -6.25 -28.62
C LEU A 235 -15.53 -6.24 -27.35
N GLY A 236 -14.98 -6.74 -26.25
CA GLY A 236 -15.62 -6.62 -24.92
C GLY A 236 -15.86 -5.16 -24.53
N GLU A 237 -16.60 -4.96 -23.45
CA GLU A 237 -16.75 -3.62 -22.88
C GLU A 237 -15.40 -3.14 -22.30
N VAL A 238 -15.07 -1.88 -22.57
CA VAL A 238 -13.91 -1.20 -21.98
C VAL A 238 -14.40 -0.15 -20.97
N GLU A 239 -13.73 -0.07 -19.85
CA GLU A 239 -14.04 0.95 -18.88
C GLU A 239 -13.66 2.35 -19.38
N ASN A 240 -14.51 3.32 -19.05
CA ASN A 240 -14.18 4.72 -19.34
C ASN A 240 -13.03 5.17 -18.40
N TRP A 241 -11.90 5.56 -18.98
CA TRP A 241 -10.74 6.03 -18.22
C TRP A 241 -11.00 7.30 -17.38
N MET A 242 -12.08 8.07 -17.71
CA MET A 242 -12.51 9.24 -16.95
C MET A 242 -13.42 8.90 -15.76
N LYS A 243 -13.68 7.60 -15.50
CA LYS A 243 -14.50 7.20 -14.34
C LYS A 243 -13.84 7.61 -13.02
N ASN A 244 -14.62 7.69 -11.96
CA ASN A 244 -14.06 7.80 -10.61
C ASN A 244 -13.38 6.46 -10.24
N ILE A 245 -12.10 6.49 -9.88
CA ILE A 245 -11.32 5.32 -9.45
C ILE A 245 -11.23 5.18 -7.93
N HIS A 246 -11.73 6.19 -7.21
CA HIS A 246 -11.85 6.21 -5.76
C HIS A 246 -13.33 6.38 -5.40
N PRO A 247 -14.09 5.28 -5.20
CA PRO A 247 -15.51 5.32 -4.88
C PRO A 247 -15.82 5.83 -3.48
#